data_7a02dd9e3135b8d9ac0dddd4b60209da
#
_entry.id   7a02dd9e3135b8d9ac0dddd4b60209da
#
_cell.length_a   1.000
_cell.length_b   1.000
_cell.length_c   1.000
_cell.angle_alpha   90.00
_cell.angle_beta   90.00
_cell.angle_gamma   90.00
#
_symmetry.space_group_name_H-M   'P 1'
#
loop_
_entity.id
_entity.type
_entity.pdbx_description
1 polymer ?
#
loop_
_entity_poly.entity_id
_entity_poly.type
_entity_poly.pdbx_seq_one_letter_code
_entity_poly.pdbx_strand_id
1 'polypeptide(L)'
;MTVRWGEKRYYSLDYYLKTTYGEKLYKISLDGGMTCPNRDGTLGTRGCIFCSRGGSGDFAESHTLSVTEQIESGKKQSAKKYTGSSYIAYFQAYTNTYASLAYLEKLYMEAILHPDIRILSIATRPDCLSTEILDLLERLNQIKPVWVELGLQTIHERTARYIRRGYDLPVFETAVSELRRRGIDVIVHTILCLPGETKPDILQTIQYLNRQDIQGIKLQLLHILKGTDLAEIYASDPIPVPDPQEYYELLGACISHLRPDIVIHRLTGDGPKELLTAPLWTCNKRQVLNQLQSYFKTHDIWQGKEY
;
A
#
# COMPACT_ATOMS: atom_id res chain seq x y z
N MET A 1 -15.12 3.71 -26.02
CA MET A 1 -16.07 3.21 -25.00
C MET A 1 -15.50 3.52 -23.63
N THR A 2 -16.21 4.26 -22.77
CA THR A 2 -15.76 4.56 -21.42
C THR A 2 -15.85 3.28 -20.61
N VAL A 3 -14.71 2.71 -20.20
CA VAL A 3 -14.70 1.56 -19.31
C VAL A 3 -15.22 2.03 -17.96
N ARG A 4 -16.31 1.43 -17.47
CA ARG A 4 -16.90 1.76 -16.18
C ARG A 4 -16.78 0.57 -15.24
N TRP A 5 -16.27 0.83 -14.03
CA TRP A 5 -16.18 -0.15 -12.96
C TRP A 5 -17.32 0.07 -11.96
N GLY A 6 -18.53 -0.33 -12.36
CA GLY A 6 -19.76 0.00 -11.64
C GLY A 6 -20.03 1.50 -11.62
N GLU A 7 -20.21 2.07 -10.43
CA GLU A 7 -20.38 3.52 -10.25
C GLU A 7 -19.07 4.31 -10.18
N LYS A 8 -17.92 3.61 -10.13
CA LYS A 8 -16.60 4.23 -10.02
C LYS A 8 -16.07 4.64 -11.38
N ARG A 9 -15.26 5.67 -11.38
CA ARG A 9 -14.53 6.15 -12.56
C ARG A 9 -13.10 5.57 -12.65
N TYR A 10 -12.82 4.57 -11.83
CA TYR A 10 -11.55 3.86 -11.78
C TYR A 10 -11.76 2.41 -11.34
N TYR A 11 -10.83 1.53 -11.70
CA TYR A 11 -10.84 0.12 -11.34
C TYR A 11 -10.54 -0.04 -9.85
N SER A 12 -11.57 0.03 -9.04
CA SER A 12 -11.42 -0.03 -7.58
C SER A 12 -11.24 -1.45 -7.09
N LEU A 13 -10.51 -1.63 -5.98
CA LEU A 13 -10.38 -2.91 -5.30
C LEU A 13 -11.74 -3.53 -4.95
N ASP A 14 -12.72 -2.74 -4.53
CA ASP A 14 -14.07 -3.24 -4.23
C ASP A 14 -14.76 -3.85 -5.46
N TYR A 15 -14.63 -3.21 -6.61
CA TYR A 15 -15.15 -3.73 -7.87
C TYR A 15 -14.42 -5.01 -8.29
N TYR A 16 -13.08 -4.99 -8.24
CA TYR A 16 -12.26 -6.17 -8.54
C TYR A 16 -12.64 -7.37 -7.67
N LEU A 17 -12.74 -7.18 -6.35
CA LEU A 17 -13.08 -8.27 -5.43
C LEU A 17 -14.46 -8.84 -5.71
N LYS A 18 -15.47 -8.00 -5.94
CA LYS A 18 -16.83 -8.44 -6.25
C LYS A 18 -16.94 -9.18 -7.57
N THR A 19 -16.21 -8.75 -8.59
CA THR A 19 -16.24 -9.41 -9.91
C THR A 19 -15.42 -10.69 -9.95
N THR A 20 -14.33 -10.78 -9.19
CA THR A 20 -13.44 -11.95 -9.18
C THR A 20 -13.86 -13.01 -8.17
N TYR A 21 -14.31 -12.59 -6.97
CA TYR A 21 -14.63 -13.49 -5.88
C TYR A 21 -16.14 -13.58 -5.59
N GLY A 22 -16.97 -12.82 -6.30
CA GLY A 22 -18.43 -12.77 -6.10
C GLY A 22 -18.87 -11.98 -4.87
N GLU A 23 -17.94 -11.51 -4.05
CA GLU A 23 -18.21 -10.81 -2.80
C GLU A 23 -17.14 -9.74 -2.48
N LYS A 24 -17.47 -8.83 -1.58
CA LYS A 24 -16.50 -7.91 -0.99
C LYS A 24 -15.67 -8.67 0.05
N LEU A 25 -14.36 -8.51 0.01
CA LEU A 25 -13.46 -8.98 1.08
C LEU A 25 -13.02 -7.79 1.94
N TYR A 26 -12.88 -8.02 3.23
CA TYR A 26 -12.36 -7.02 4.15
C TYR A 26 -10.91 -7.32 4.53
N LYS A 27 -10.03 -6.28 4.52
CA LYS A 27 -8.64 -6.45 4.96
C LYS A 27 -8.56 -6.42 6.48
N ILE A 28 -7.94 -7.45 7.05
CA ILE A 28 -7.54 -7.50 8.46
C ILE A 28 -6.04 -7.25 8.51
N SER A 29 -5.63 -6.16 9.18
CA SER A 29 -4.21 -5.83 9.37
C SER A 29 -3.61 -6.74 10.44
N LEU A 30 -2.47 -7.37 10.11
CA LEU A 30 -1.73 -8.28 10.96
C LEU A 30 -0.32 -7.74 11.22
N ASP A 31 0.18 -7.97 12.41
CA ASP A 31 1.56 -7.73 12.79
C ASP A 31 2.27 -9.07 13.00
N GLY A 32 3.27 -9.35 12.18
CA GLY A 32 4.09 -10.56 12.26
C GLY A 32 5.31 -10.40 13.18
N GLY A 33 5.48 -9.28 13.88
CA GLY A 33 6.63 -9.02 14.75
C GLY A 33 7.96 -8.78 14.02
N MET A 34 7.93 -8.54 12.70
CA MET A 34 9.12 -8.22 11.94
C MET A 34 9.63 -6.81 12.24
N THR A 35 10.87 -6.53 11.88
CA THR A 35 11.46 -5.19 11.86
C THR A 35 11.72 -4.71 10.43
N CYS A 36 12.63 -3.77 10.24
CA CYS A 36 13.00 -3.23 8.93
C CYS A 36 14.51 -2.98 8.88
N PRO A 37 15.21 -3.29 7.76
CA PRO A 37 16.63 -2.98 7.58
C PRO A 37 16.98 -1.51 7.83
N ASN A 38 16.05 -0.60 7.61
CA ASN A 38 16.24 0.83 7.89
C ASN A 38 16.15 1.17 9.40
N ARG A 39 15.90 0.18 10.29
CA ARG A 39 15.68 0.41 11.73
C ARG A 39 16.55 -0.42 12.65
N ASP A 40 17.01 -1.57 12.22
CA ASP A 40 17.78 -2.51 13.06
C ASP A 40 19.31 -2.34 12.96
N GLY A 41 19.75 -1.35 12.22
CA GLY A 41 21.17 -1.06 11.99
C GLY A 41 21.75 -1.65 10.72
N THR A 42 21.04 -2.51 10.00
CA THR A 42 21.51 -3.10 8.74
C THR A 42 21.75 -2.04 7.66
N LEU A 43 20.78 -1.15 7.43
CA LEU A 43 20.89 0.01 6.54
C LEU A 43 20.83 1.34 7.31
N GLY A 44 20.21 1.34 8.47
CA GLY A 44 20.03 2.51 9.32
C GLY A 44 19.20 2.19 10.56
N THR A 45 19.10 3.17 11.47
CA THR A 45 18.40 3.00 12.75
C THR A 45 17.14 3.85 12.87
N ARG A 46 16.95 4.83 11.99
CA ARG A 46 15.85 5.84 12.09
C ARG A 46 14.65 5.53 11.20
N GLY A 47 14.76 4.57 10.27
CA GLY A 47 13.71 4.27 9.30
C GLY A 47 13.61 5.31 8.17
N CYS A 48 12.60 5.15 7.30
CA CYS A 48 12.25 6.20 6.34
C CYS A 48 11.73 7.43 7.10
N ILE A 49 12.00 8.65 6.58
CA ILE A 49 11.71 9.90 7.30
C ILE A 49 10.24 10.08 7.67
N PHE A 50 9.32 9.48 6.91
CA PHE A 50 7.86 9.57 7.09
C PHE A 50 7.27 8.40 7.91
N CYS A 51 8.07 7.37 8.22
CA CYS A 51 7.56 6.14 8.81
C CYS A 51 7.38 6.26 10.32
N SER A 52 6.15 6.08 10.83
CA SER A 52 5.84 6.07 12.27
C SER A 52 6.60 4.97 13.02
N ARG A 53 6.59 5.05 14.35
CA ARG A 53 7.18 4.00 15.22
C ARG A 53 6.51 2.64 15.01
N GLY A 54 5.22 2.62 14.63
CA GLY A 54 4.48 1.39 14.32
C GLY A 54 4.77 0.80 12.94
N GLY A 55 5.69 1.38 12.15
CA GLY A 55 6.07 0.82 10.85
C GLY A 55 4.91 0.65 9.86
N SER A 56 3.93 1.56 9.89
CA SER A 56 2.64 1.48 9.17
C SER A 56 1.68 0.39 9.69
N GLY A 57 1.99 -0.26 10.80
CA GLY A 57 1.16 -1.27 11.45
C GLY A 57 0.24 -0.73 12.56
N ASP A 58 0.05 0.59 12.63
CA ASP A 58 -0.70 1.27 13.71
C ASP A 58 -2.16 0.77 13.88
N PHE A 59 -2.68 0.02 12.93
CA PHE A 59 -4.05 -0.56 12.97
C PHE A 59 -4.05 -2.09 13.15
N ALA A 60 -2.89 -2.72 13.30
CA ALA A 60 -2.78 -4.14 13.59
C ALA A 60 -2.87 -4.42 15.09
N GLU A 61 -3.31 -5.61 15.43
CA GLU A 61 -3.21 -6.12 16.81
C GLU A 61 -1.75 -6.39 17.17
N SER A 62 -1.48 -6.60 18.46
CA SER A 62 -0.13 -6.91 18.93
C SER A 62 0.39 -8.23 18.36
N HIS A 63 1.63 -8.23 17.89
CA HIS A 63 2.35 -9.43 17.44
C HIS A 63 2.55 -10.49 18.55
N THR A 64 2.24 -10.18 19.79
CA THR A 64 2.25 -11.17 20.89
C THR A 64 1.07 -12.15 20.79
N LEU A 65 0.02 -11.80 20.06
CA LEU A 65 -1.09 -12.67 19.72
C LEU A 65 -0.70 -13.58 18.53
N SER A 66 -1.21 -14.80 18.51
CA SER A 66 -1.12 -15.65 17.32
C SER A 66 -1.80 -15.00 16.12
N VAL A 67 -1.47 -15.43 14.91
CA VAL A 67 -2.10 -14.91 13.69
C VAL A 67 -3.61 -15.15 13.71
N THR A 68 -4.04 -16.32 14.17
CA THR A 68 -5.46 -16.66 14.33
C THR A 68 -6.17 -15.72 15.30
N GLU A 69 -5.58 -15.43 16.46
CA GLU A 69 -6.16 -14.48 17.43
C GLU A 69 -6.27 -13.07 16.86
N GLN A 70 -5.26 -12.60 16.12
CA GLN A 70 -5.30 -11.32 15.42
C GLN A 70 -6.42 -11.29 14.37
N ILE A 71 -6.60 -12.37 13.59
CA ILE A 71 -7.68 -12.48 12.61
C ILE A 71 -9.03 -12.41 13.31
N GLU A 72 -9.24 -13.18 14.37
CA GLU A 72 -10.51 -13.20 15.09
C GLU A 72 -10.83 -11.85 15.78
N SER A 73 -9.82 -11.16 16.30
CA SER A 73 -9.98 -9.80 16.81
C SER A 73 -10.36 -8.82 15.70
N GLY A 74 -9.65 -8.84 14.57
CA GLY A 74 -9.94 -7.99 13.41
C GLY A 74 -11.33 -8.21 12.84
N LYS A 75 -11.82 -9.45 12.82
CA LYS A 75 -13.20 -9.79 12.43
C LYS A 75 -14.22 -9.10 13.38
N LYS A 76 -14.02 -9.19 14.69
CA LYS A 76 -14.89 -8.53 15.70
C LYS A 76 -14.91 -7.01 15.51
N GLN A 77 -13.74 -6.38 15.29
CA GLN A 77 -13.65 -4.94 15.05
C GLN A 77 -14.35 -4.50 13.77
N SER A 78 -14.29 -5.32 12.72
CA SER A 78 -14.90 -5.02 11.43
C SER A 78 -16.40 -5.32 11.37
N ALA A 79 -16.96 -6.11 12.29
CA ALA A 79 -18.34 -6.59 12.25
C ALA A 79 -19.39 -5.47 12.14
N LYS A 80 -19.13 -4.28 12.69
CA LYS A 80 -20.01 -3.11 12.54
C LYS A 80 -20.02 -2.48 11.14
N LYS A 81 -18.99 -2.77 10.31
CA LYS A 81 -18.78 -2.15 9.00
C LYS A 81 -18.86 -3.15 7.85
N TYR A 82 -18.78 -4.42 8.16
CA TYR A 82 -18.70 -5.51 7.20
C TYR A 82 -19.57 -6.69 7.64
N THR A 83 -20.50 -7.09 6.80
CA THR A 83 -21.45 -8.19 7.04
C THR A 83 -21.07 -9.48 6.32
N GLY A 84 -20.01 -9.48 5.52
CA GLY A 84 -19.48 -10.68 4.85
C GLY A 84 -18.67 -11.57 5.79
N SER A 85 -18.28 -12.73 5.28
CA SER A 85 -17.54 -13.75 6.04
C SER A 85 -16.12 -14.01 5.51
N SER A 86 -15.70 -13.33 4.45
CA SER A 86 -14.43 -13.58 3.78
C SER A 86 -13.48 -12.39 3.90
N TYR A 87 -12.20 -12.67 4.16
CA TYR A 87 -11.23 -11.65 4.51
C TYR A 87 -9.93 -11.80 3.73
N ILE A 88 -9.16 -10.71 3.72
CA ILE A 88 -7.77 -10.65 3.28
C ILE A 88 -6.89 -10.55 4.52
N ALA A 89 -6.03 -11.52 4.76
CA ALA A 89 -4.99 -11.45 5.79
C ALA A 89 -3.88 -10.54 5.28
N TYR A 90 -3.67 -9.39 5.92
CA TYR A 90 -2.75 -8.36 5.45
C TYR A 90 -1.65 -8.10 6.46
N PHE A 91 -0.47 -8.66 6.23
CA PHE A 91 0.73 -8.35 6.99
C PHE A 91 1.24 -6.97 6.56
N GLN A 92 1.09 -5.98 7.43
CA GLN A 92 1.33 -4.58 7.12
C GLN A 92 2.51 -3.96 7.87
N ALA A 93 2.72 -4.33 9.13
CA ALA A 93 3.73 -3.71 9.97
C ALA A 93 5.15 -3.96 9.46
N TYR A 94 5.93 -2.90 9.24
CA TYR A 94 7.35 -2.95 8.84
C TYR A 94 7.60 -3.71 7.52
N THR A 95 8.57 -4.65 7.53
CA THR A 95 9.03 -5.41 6.35
C THR A 95 8.73 -6.88 6.55
N ASN A 96 7.59 -7.33 6.05
CA ASN A 96 7.02 -8.63 6.43
C ASN A 96 7.68 -9.85 5.80
N THR A 97 8.76 -9.70 5.03
CA THR A 97 9.62 -10.78 4.58
C THR A 97 11.00 -10.76 5.24
N TYR A 98 11.20 -9.87 6.23
CA TYR A 98 12.48 -9.68 6.89
C TYR A 98 12.56 -10.46 8.20
N ALA A 99 12.60 -11.80 8.08
CA ALA A 99 12.77 -12.75 9.17
C ALA A 99 13.32 -14.06 8.63
N SER A 100 13.57 -15.04 9.50
CA SER A 100 14.00 -16.38 9.07
C SER A 100 12.88 -17.10 8.29
N LEU A 101 13.26 -17.90 7.29
CA LEU A 101 12.32 -18.62 6.45
C LEU A 101 11.32 -19.46 7.26
N ALA A 102 11.81 -20.20 8.25
CA ALA A 102 10.97 -21.04 9.11
C ALA A 102 9.93 -20.22 9.89
N TYR A 103 10.30 -19.02 10.35
CA TYR A 103 9.38 -18.12 11.03
C TYR A 103 8.29 -17.61 10.09
N LEU A 104 8.68 -17.14 8.90
CA LEU A 104 7.75 -16.66 7.88
C LEU A 104 6.78 -17.76 7.45
N GLU A 105 7.28 -18.96 7.19
CA GLU A 105 6.45 -20.12 6.80
C GLU A 105 5.40 -20.41 7.86
N LYS A 106 5.79 -20.45 9.15
CA LYS A 106 4.85 -20.67 10.25
C LYS A 106 3.74 -19.64 10.28
N LEU A 107 4.08 -18.34 10.21
CA LEU A 107 3.09 -17.26 10.24
C LEU A 107 2.15 -17.27 9.04
N TYR A 108 2.71 -17.44 7.86
CA TYR A 108 1.92 -17.41 6.63
C TYR A 108 1.04 -18.63 6.46
N MET A 109 1.52 -19.83 6.87
CA MET A 109 0.71 -21.03 6.89
C MET A 109 -0.47 -20.90 7.84
N GLU A 110 -0.28 -20.33 9.03
CA GLU A 110 -1.36 -20.08 9.98
C GLU A 110 -2.41 -19.13 9.38
N ALA A 111 -1.98 -18.04 8.71
CA ALA A 111 -2.89 -17.10 8.07
C ALA A 111 -3.64 -17.71 6.87
N ILE A 112 -2.93 -18.39 5.96
CA ILE A 112 -3.50 -18.82 4.69
C ILE A 112 -4.43 -20.02 4.86
N LEU A 113 -4.19 -20.86 5.86
CA LEU A 113 -5.05 -22.00 6.18
C LEU A 113 -6.30 -21.62 6.96
N HIS A 114 -6.38 -20.41 7.50
CA HIS A 114 -7.59 -19.94 8.19
C HIS A 114 -8.80 -19.99 7.24
N PRO A 115 -9.95 -20.57 7.66
CA PRO A 115 -11.08 -20.83 6.76
C PRO A 115 -11.68 -19.56 6.15
N ASP A 116 -11.70 -18.45 6.88
CA ASP A 116 -12.29 -17.18 6.43
C ASP A 116 -11.34 -16.31 5.60
N ILE A 117 -10.07 -16.70 5.47
CA ILE A 117 -9.10 -15.99 4.64
C ILE A 117 -9.18 -16.50 3.21
N ARG A 118 -9.36 -15.58 2.27
CA ARG A 118 -9.38 -15.82 0.82
C ARG A 118 -8.07 -15.43 0.15
N ILE A 119 -7.38 -14.44 0.68
CA ILE A 119 -6.16 -13.87 0.10
C ILE A 119 -5.16 -13.60 1.22
N LEU A 120 -3.90 -13.93 0.99
CA LEU A 120 -2.77 -13.53 1.82
C LEU A 120 -2.08 -12.32 1.16
N SER A 121 -2.05 -11.18 1.82
CA SER A 121 -1.40 -9.95 1.33
C SER A 121 -0.23 -9.58 2.23
N ILE A 122 0.95 -9.37 1.65
CA ILE A 122 2.20 -9.19 2.37
C ILE A 122 2.88 -7.89 1.92
N ALA A 123 2.93 -6.88 2.80
CA ALA A 123 3.65 -5.64 2.52
C ALA A 123 5.13 -5.81 2.87
N THR A 124 5.99 -5.50 1.90
CA THR A 124 7.43 -5.66 2.09
C THR A 124 8.26 -4.69 1.23
N ARG A 125 9.56 -4.76 1.43
CA ARG A 125 10.59 -4.08 0.63
C ARG A 125 11.06 -4.99 -0.48
N PRO A 126 11.36 -4.46 -1.67
CA PRO A 126 11.89 -5.25 -2.79
C PRO A 126 13.23 -5.93 -2.49
N ASP A 127 14.09 -5.29 -1.68
CA ASP A 127 15.41 -5.81 -1.29
C ASP A 127 15.37 -6.88 -0.18
N CYS A 128 14.18 -7.27 0.27
CA CYS A 128 13.97 -8.32 1.28
C CYS A 128 13.26 -9.55 0.71
N LEU A 129 13.53 -9.89 -0.55
CA LEU A 129 12.95 -11.02 -1.27
C LEU A 129 14.08 -11.95 -1.78
N SER A 130 14.64 -12.78 -0.89
CA SER A 130 15.58 -13.83 -1.30
C SER A 130 14.88 -14.92 -2.12
N THR A 131 15.65 -15.73 -2.84
CA THR A 131 15.12 -16.86 -3.63
C THR A 131 14.27 -17.79 -2.78
N GLU A 132 14.73 -18.13 -1.57
CA GLU A 132 14.02 -19.04 -0.66
C GLU A 132 12.69 -18.45 -0.21
N ILE A 133 12.63 -17.11 0.01
CA ILE A 133 11.38 -16.43 0.35
C ILE A 133 10.44 -16.41 -0.86
N LEU A 134 10.94 -16.12 -2.04
CA LEU A 134 10.16 -16.17 -3.28
C LEU A 134 9.57 -17.58 -3.52
N ASP A 135 10.34 -18.63 -3.27
CA ASP A 135 9.89 -20.03 -3.40
C ASP A 135 8.85 -20.39 -2.32
N LEU A 136 8.98 -19.86 -1.11
CA LEU A 136 7.93 -19.98 -0.09
C LEU A 136 6.63 -19.31 -0.55
N LEU A 137 6.69 -18.08 -1.04
CA LEU A 137 5.53 -17.35 -1.52
C LEU A 137 4.85 -18.03 -2.71
N GLU A 138 5.63 -18.65 -3.61
CA GLU A 138 5.11 -19.45 -4.72
C GLU A 138 4.33 -20.67 -4.21
N ARG A 139 4.88 -21.43 -3.24
CA ARG A 139 4.16 -22.56 -2.62
C ARG A 139 2.85 -22.12 -1.94
N LEU A 140 2.89 -21.01 -1.22
CA LEU A 140 1.68 -20.44 -0.60
C LEU A 140 0.64 -20.03 -1.63
N ASN A 141 1.07 -19.48 -2.76
CA ASN A 141 0.18 -19.06 -3.85
C ASN A 141 -0.55 -20.23 -4.53
N GLN A 142 -0.05 -21.47 -4.39
CA GLN A 142 -0.77 -22.67 -4.83
C GLN A 142 -1.91 -23.07 -3.87
N ILE A 143 -1.90 -22.57 -2.62
CA ILE A 143 -2.96 -22.84 -1.63
C ILE A 143 -4.09 -21.84 -1.76
N LYS A 144 -3.77 -20.54 -1.69
CA LYS A 144 -4.68 -19.41 -1.92
C LYS A 144 -3.89 -18.24 -2.54
N PRO A 145 -4.57 -17.32 -3.25
CA PRO A 145 -3.90 -16.17 -3.85
C PRO A 145 -3.03 -15.39 -2.86
N VAL A 146 -1.78 -15.16 -3.25
CA VAL A 146 -0.82 -14.32 -2.53
C VAL A 146 -0.63 -13.02 -3.28
N TRP A 147 -0.76 -11.92 -2.57
CA TRP A 147 -0.41 -10.59 -3.06
C TRP A 147 0.83 -10.07 -2.35
N VAL A 148 1.80 -9.59 -3.10
CA VAL A 148 2.96 -8.90 -2.53
C VAL A 148 2.82 -7.40 -2.77
N GLU A 149 2.78 -6.64 -1.68
CA GLU A 149 2.65 -5.20 -1.73
C GLU A 149 4.05 -4.56 -1.58
N LEU A 150 4.61 -4.09 -2.69
CA LEU A 150 5.97 -3.55 -2.75
C LEU A 150 6.00 -2.04 -2.50
N GLY A 151 6.86 -1.61 -1.60
CA GLY A 151 7.10 -0.21 -1.33
C GLY A 151 8.06 0.41 -2.35
N LEU A 152 7.57 1.05 -3.42
CA LEU A 152 8.38 1.83 -4.36
C LEU A 152 8.54 3.29 -3.90
N GLN A 153 7.44 3.89 -3.51
CA GLN A 153 7.23 5.29 -3.13
C GLN A 153 7.37 6.26 -4.31
N THR A 154 8.51 6.28 -4.99
CA THR A 154 8.85 7.10 -6.16
C THR A 154 9.93 6.40 -7.01
N ILE A 155 10.03 6.78 -8.29
CA ILE A 155 11.13 6.38 -9.17
C ILE A 155 12.34 7.31 -9.10
N HIS A 156 12.18 8.50 -8.54
CA HIS A 156 13.21 9.53 -8.53
C HIS A 156 14.24 9.26 -7.44
N GLU A 157 15.46 8.88 -7.83
CA GLU A 157 16.52 8.47 -6.90
C GLU A 157 16.92 9.59 -5.91
N ARG A 158 16.85 10.87 -6.32
CA ARG A 158 17.08 12.00 -5.41
C ARG A 158 16.08 11.97 -4.25
N THR A 159 14.80 11.81 -4.56
CA THR A 159 13.72 11.74 -3.56
C THR A 159 13.84 10.45 -2.75
N ALA A 160 14.12 9.32 -3.40
CA ALA A 160 14.29 8.02 -2.74
C ALA A 160 15.39 8.05 -1.67
N ARG A 161 16.53 8.70 -1.96
CA ARG A 161 17.62 8.94 -0.99
C ARG A 161 17.18 9.88 0.12
N TYR A 162 16.52 10.97 -0.21
CA TYR A 162 16.01 11.93 0.78
C TYR A 162 15.07 11.27 1.79
N ILE A 163 14.12 10.45 1.32
CA ILE A 163 13.19 9.73 2.20
C ILE A 163 13.80 8.48 2.85
N ARG A 164 15.07 8.18 2.58
CA ARG A 164 15.80 6.98 3.09
C ARG A 164 15.11 5.67 2.69
N ARG A 165 14.72 5.54 1.42
CA ARG A 165 14.15 4.29 0.90
C ARG A 165 15.12 3.11 1.08
N GLY A 166 16.41 3.31 0.81
CA GLY A 166 17.49 2.37 1.13
C GLY A 166 17.74 1.27 0.09
N TYR A 167 17.16 1.37 -1.09
CA TYR A 167 17.46 0.52 -2.26
C TYR A 167 17.23 1.31 -3.56
N ASP A 168 17.91 0.90 -4.62
CA ASP A 168 17.85 1.53 -5.94
C ASP A 168 16.73 0.94 -6.80
N LEU A 169 16.31 1.67 -7.85
CA LEU A 169 15.17 1.29 -8.70
C LEU A 169 15.33 -0.10 -9.35
N PRO A 170 16.50 -0.55 -9.85
CA PRO A 170 16.65 -1.89 -10.43
C PRO A 170 16.31 -3.03 -9.47
N VAL A 171 16.44 -2.84 -8.16
CA VAL A 171 16.05 -3.84 -7.16
C VAL A 171 14.53 -4.03 -7.17
N PHE A 172 13.77 -2.95 -7.34
CA PHE A 172 12.32 -3.02 -7.51
C PHE A 172 11.93 -3.76 -8.79
N GLU A 173 12.59 -3.45 -9.91
CA GLU A 173 12.33 -4.11 -11.21
C GLU A 173 12.57 -5.63 -11.13
N THR A 174 13.68 -6.02 -10.53
CA THR A 174 14.02 -7.43 -10.29
C THR A 174 12.95 -8.11 -9.43
N ALA A 175 12.52 -7.48 -8.34
CA ALA A 175 11.49 -8.03 -7.45
C ALA A 175 10.15 -8.21 -8.18
N VAL A 176 9.71 -7.23 -8.98
CA VAL A 176 8.50 -7.36 -9.81
C VAL A 176 8.63 -8.54 -10.76
N SER A 177 9.72 -8.62 -11.52
CA SER A 177 9.96 -9.70 -12.48
C SER A 177 9.93 -11.09 -11.82
N GLU A 178 10.61 -11.24 -10.68
CA GLU A 178 10.70 -12.52 -9.96
C GLU A 178 9.35 -12.95 -9.36
N LEU A 179 8.57 -12.01 -8.82
CA LEU A 179 7.22 -12.29 -8.33
C LEU A 179 6.29 -12.69 -9.47
N ARG A 180 6.31 -11.95 -10.58
CA ARG A 180 5.45 -12.22 -11.73
C ARG A 180 5.78 -13.53 -12.42
N ARG A 181 7.06 -13.89 -12.52
CA ARG A 181 7.49 -15.19 -13.04
C ARG A 181 6.91 -16.36 -12.24
N ARG A 182 6.62 -16.15 -10.95
CA ARG A 182 5.98 -17.12 -10.04
C ARG A 182 4.44 -16.99 -9.97
N GLY A 183 3.84 -16.16 -10.82
CA GLY A 183 2.39 -15.95 -10.86
C GLY A 183 1.82 -15.22 -9.65
N ILE A 184 2.66 -14.50 -8.89
CA ILE A 184 2.27 -13.74 -7.71
C ILE A 184 1.86 -12.33 -8.13
N ASP A 185 0.71 -11.86 -7.66
CA ASP A 185 0.24 -10.51 -7.95
C ASP A 185 1.00 -9.45 -7.15
N VAL A 186 1.42 -8.40 -7.86
CA VAL A 186 2.19 -7.29 -7.31
C VAL A 186 1.32 -6.05 -7.18
N ILE A 187 1.26 -5.50 -5.97
CA ILE A 187 0.63 -4.22 -5.67
C ILE A 187 1.71 -3.22 -5.27
N VAL A 188 1.76 -2.09 -5.95
CA VAL A 188 2.81 -1.09 -5.70
C VAL A 188 2.31 0.03 -4.80
N HIS A 189 3.09 0.35 -3.76
CA HIS A 189 2.85 1.52 -2.94
C HIS A 189 3.63 2.71 -3.50
N THR A 190 2.90 3.77 -3.86
CA THR A 190 3.46 5.08 -4.19
C THR A 190 3.05 6.11 -3.14
N ILE A 191 3.86 7.13 -2.95
CA ILE A 191 3.52 8.28 -2.11
C ILE A 191 3.53 9.53 -2.99
N LEU A 192 2.39 10.19 -3.07
CA LEU A 192 2.21 11.45 -3.79
C LEU A 192 2.58 12.63 -2.90
N CYS A 193 3.09 13.69 -3.48
CA CYS A 193 3.52 14.91 -2.81
C CYS A 193 4.72 14.69 -1.87
N LEU A 194 5.66 13.85 -2.26
CA LEU A 194 6.95 13.74 -1.58
C LEU A 194 7.73 15.06 -1.71
N PRO A 195 8.53 15.44 -0.68
CA PRO A 195 9.29 16.68 -0.71
C PRO A 195 10.19 16.78 -1.95
N GLY A 196 10.08 17.90 -2.66
CA GLY A 196 10.85 18.19 -3.86
C GLY A 196 10.35 17.54 -5.14
N GLU A 197 9.22 16.81 -5.12
CA GLU A 197 8.55 16.31 -6.32
C GLU A 197 7.46 17.26 -6.79
N THR A 198 7.43 17.45 -8.10
CA THR A 198 6.41 18.22 -8.82
C THR A 198 5.36 17.29 -9.45
N LYS A 199 4.25 17.87 -9.94
CA LYS A 199 3.24 17.09 -10.70
C LYS A 199 3.85 16.32 -11.88
N PRO A 200 4.75 16.89 -12.71
CA PRO A 200 5.46 16.14 -13.75
C PRO A 200 6.25 14.93 -13.21
N ASP A 201 6.95 15.06 -12.10
CA ASP A 201 7.71 13.96 -11.48
C ASP A 201 6.78 12.82 -11.06
N ILE A 202 5.65 13.16 -10.44
CA ILE A 202 4.64 12.19 -10.03
C ILE A 202 4.04 11.46 -11.24
N LEU A 203 3.73 12.19 -12.31
CA LEU A 203 3.22 11.59 -13.56
C LEU A 203 4.26 10.70 -14.24
N GLN A 204 5.56 11.03 -14.19
CA GLN A 204 6.61 10.15 -14.67
C GLN A 204 6.61 8.82 -13.89
N THR A 205 6.37 8.84 -12.57
CA THR A 205 6.23 7.63 -11.76
C THR A 205 5.03 6.79 -12.23
N ILE A 206 3.89 7.40 -12.54
CA ILE A 206 2.72 6.69 -13.08
C ILE A 206 3.01 6.08 -14.44
N GLN A 207 3.62 6.85 -15.36
CA GLN A 207 4.00 6.38 -16.69
C GLN A 207 5.02 5.24 -16.64
N TYR A 208 5.96 5.29 -15.70
CA TYR A 208 6.90 4.19 -15.46
C TYR A 208 6.17 2.92 -15.02
N LEU A 209 5.25 3.04 -14.06
CA LEU A 209 4.48 1.91 -13.55
C LEU A 209 3.55 1.29 -14.59
N ASN A 210 3.06 2.06 -15.55
CA ASN A 210 2.29 1.55 -16.69
C ASN A 210 3.07 0.54 -17.54
N ARG A 211 4.40 0.60 -17.53
CA ARG A 211 5.29 -0.33 -18.26
C ARG A 211 5.69 -1.56 -17.45
N GLN A 212 5.36 -1.58 -16.16
CA GLN A 212 5.64 -2.71 -15.29
C GLN A 212 4.49 -3.71 -15.30
N ASP A 213 4.79 -4.99 -15.11
CA ASP A 213 3.76 -6.02 -14.93
C ASP A 213 3.26 -6.02 -13.48
N ILE A 214 2.40 -5.04 -13.16
CA ILE A 214 1.78 -4.90 -11.85
C ILE A 214 0.26 -5.02 -11.95
N GLN A 215 -0.37 -5.56 -10.92
CA GLN A 215 -1.82 -5.81 -10.88
C GLN A 215 -2.55 -4.78 -10.05
N GLY A 216 -1.87 -4.09 -9.15
CA GLY A 216 -2.50 -3.09 -8.31
C GLY A 216 -1.57 -1.96 -7.89
N ILE A 217 -2.18 -0.86 -7.47
CA ILE A 217 -1.48 0.33 -7.01
C ILE A 217 -2.18 0.96 -5.80
N LYS A 218 -1.39 1.53 -4.89
CA LYS A 218 -1.85 2.45 -3.86
C LYS A 218 -1.30 3.84 -4.14
N LEU A 219 -2.17 4.78 -4.45
CA LEU A 219 -1.86 6.21 -4.60
C LEU A 219 -2.07 6.87 -3.24
N GLN A 220 -1.02 6.99 -2.46
CA GLN A 220 -1.10 7.47 -1.08
C GLN A 220 -0.64 8.93 -1.01
N LEU A 221 -1.44 9.80 -0.40
CA LEU A 221 -0.98 11.13 -0.04
C LEU A 221 0.04 11.02 1.11
N LEU A 222 1.15 11.75 1.00
CA LEU A 222 2.11 11.88 2.09
C LEU A 222 1.39 12.42 3.35
N HIS A 223 1.56 11.69 4.46
CA HIS A 223 1.12 12.13 5.77
C HIS A 223 2.34 12.48 6.64
N ILE A 224 2.30 13.63 7.27
CA ILE A 224 3.29 14.05 8.24
C ILE A 224 2.77 13.61 9.62
N LEU A 225 3.44 12.63 10.22
CA LEU A 225 3.03 12.02 11.48
C LEU A 225 3.96 12.44 12.61
N LYS A 226 3.41 12.71 13.77
CA LYS A 226 4.17 13.04 15.00
C LYS A 226 5.19 11.94 15.31
N GLY A 227 6.36 12.34 15.78
CA GLY A 227 7.44 11.41 16.15
C GLY A 227 8.18 10.80 14.95
N THR A 228 8.03 11.38 13.76
CA THR A 228 8.82 11.06 12.57
C THR A 228 9.81 12.18 12.28
N ASP A 229 10.93 11.85 11.61
CA ASP A 229 11.90 12.85 11.18
C ASP A 229 11.28 13.89 10.24
N LEU A 230 10.30 13.46 9.44
CA LEU A 230 9.56 14.36 8.56
C LEU A 230 8.76 15.41 9.34
N ALA A 231 8.22 15.07 10.52
CA ALA A 231 7.53 16.04 11.37
C ALA A 231 8.51 17.04 11.99
N GLU A 232 9.73 16.62 12.34
CA GLU A 232 10.78 17.51 12.82
C GLU A 232 11.24 18.48 11.72
N ILE A 233 11.43 17.98 10.49
CA ILE A 233 11.74 18.79 9.31
C ILE A 233 10.61 19.80 9.06
N TYR A 234 9.37 19.34 9.05
CA TYR A 234 8.20 20.19 8.80
C TYR A 234 8.02 21.31 9.83
N ALA A 235 8.40 21.06 11.08
CA ALA A 235 8.34 22.07 12.13
C ALA A 235 9.43 23.16 11.99
N SER A 236 10.60 22.81 11.46
CA SER A 236 11.72 23.73 11.27
C SER A 236 11.72 24.44 9.91
N ASP A 237 11.31 23.73 8.87
CA ASP A 237 11.24 24.20 7.47
C ASP A 237 9.99 23.58 6.81
N PRO A 238 8.85 24.31 6.85
CA PRO A 238 7.59 23.77 6.35
C PRO A 238 7.63 23.42 4.86
N ILE A 239 7.45 22.14 4.56
CA ILE A 239 7.30 21.63 3.20
C ILE A 239 5.87 21.89 2.68
N PRO A 240 5.68 22.09 1.37
CA PRO A 240 4.35 22.24 0.79
C PRO A 240 3.48 21.01 1.06
N VAL A 241 2.28 21.25 1.57
CA VAL A 241 1.24 20.23 1.78
C VAL A 241 0.03 20.66 0.97
N PRO A 242 -0.47 19.82 0.04
CA PRO A 242 -1.56 20.21 -0.83
C PRO A 242 -2.85 20.46 -0.03
N ASP A 243 -3.63 21.42 -0.49
CA ASP A 243 -5.02 21.52 -0.09
C ASP A 243 -5.88 20.43 -0.76
N PRO A 244 -7.17 20.25 -0.39
CA PRO A 244 -8.01 19.24 -1.00
C PRO A 244 -8.15 19.38 -2.51
N GLN A 245 -8.28 20.59 -3.03
CA GLN A 245 -8.49 20.85 -4.46
C GLN A 245 -7.23 20.49 -5.27
N GLU A 246 -6.06 20.95 -4.82
CA GLU A 246 -4.76 20.62 -5.42
C GLU A 246 -4.53 19.11 -5.47
N TYR A 247 -4.88 18.42 -4.37
CA TYR A 247 -4.76 16.97 -4.33
C TYR A 247 -5.73 16.26 -5.28
N TYR A 248 -6.98 16.73 -5.41
CA TYR A 248 -7.95 16.12 -6.32
C TYR A 248 -7.53 16.30 -7.78
N GLU A 249 -6.96 17.45 -8.14
CA GLU A 249 -6.41 17.72 -9.46
C GLU A 249 -5.22 16.81 -9.79
N LEU A 250 -4.29 16.68 -8.85
CA LEU A 250 -3.12 15.80 -8.99
C LEU A 250 -3.55 14.33 -9.13
N LEU A 251 -4.41 13.87 -8.23
CA LEU A 251 -4.88 12.49 -8.23
C LEU A 251 -5.70 12.17 -9.48
N GLY A 252 -6.51 13.13 -9.94
CA GLY A 252 -7.24 13.05 -11.20
C GLY A 252 -6.32 12.87 -12.40
N ALA A 253 -5.23 13.63 -12.46
CA ALA A 253 -4.21 13.46 -13.49
C ALA A 253 -3.52 12.10 -13.40
N CYS A 254 -3.14 11.65 -12.20
CA CYS A 254 -2.57 10.31 -12.01
C CYS A 254 -3.50 9.21 -12.53
N ILE A 255 -4.78 9.27 -12.21
CA ILE A 255 -5.79 8.29 -12.63
C ILE A 255 -6.00 8.34 -14.14
N SER A 256 -6.09 9.54 -14.75
CA SER A 256 -6.24 9.68 -16.20
C SER A 256 -5.09 9.02 -16.99
N HIS A 257 -3.87 9.10 -16.47
CA HIS A 257 -2.68 8.52 -17.10
C HIS A 257 -2.43 7.06 -16.71
N LEU A 258 -3.13 6.52 -15.71
CA LEU A 258 -2.91 5.15 -15.24
C LEU A 258 -3.57 4.14 -16.17
N ARG A 259 -2.86 3.09 -16.53
CA ARG A 259 -3.34 1.95 -17.34
C ARG A 259 -4.67 1.38 -16.76
N PRO A 260 -5.70 1.13 -17.61
CA PRO A 260 -7.06 0.80 -17.14
C PRO A 260 -7.20 -0.53 -16.39
N ASP A 261 -6.27 -1.46 -16.58
CA ASP A 261 -6.27 -2.80 -15.96
C ASP A 261 -5.63 -2.86 -14.57
N ILE A 262 -4.93 -1.80 -14.15
CA ILE A 262 -4.33 -1.73 -12.82
C ILE A 262 -5.40 -1.43 -11.77
N VAL A 263 -5.55 -2.32 -10.78
CA VAL A 263 -6.51 -2.16 -9.69
C VAL A 263 -6.03 -1.10 -8.69
N ILE A 264 -6.87 -0.10 -8.42
CA ILE A 264 -6.56 0.93 -7.43
C ILE A 264 -7.02 0.47 -6.05
N HIS A 265 -6.06 0.15 -5.18
CA HIS A 265 -6.29 -0.32 -3.82
C HIS A 265 -6.56 0.83 -2.84
N ARG A 266 -6.00 2.02 -3.09
CA ARG A 266 -6.09 3.17 -2.19
C ARG A 266 -5.87 4.48 -2.96
N LEU A 267 -6.60 5.53 -2.54
CA LEU A 267 -6.54 6.87 -3.13
C LEU A 267 -6.11 7.96 -2.14
N THR A 268 -5.83 7.63 -0.88
CA THR A 268 -5.42 8.61 0.14
C THR A 268 -4.43 7.97 1.10
N GLY A 269 -3.78 8.78 1.95
CA GLY A 269 -3.07 8.27 3.11
C GLY A 269 -4.02 7.63 4.14
N ASP A 270 -3.48 6.91 5.08
CA ASP A 270 -4.24 6.21 6.15
C ASP A 270 -3.37 6.13 7.42
N GLY A 271 -3.06 7.28 7.99
CA GLY A 271 -2.34 7.39 9.26
C GLY A 271 -3.29 7.53 10.44
N PRO A 272 -2.84 7.18 11.67
CA PRO A 272 -3.60 7.42 12.89
C PRO A 272 -3.89 8.90 13.07
N LYS A 273 -5.16 9.24 13.35
CA LYS A 273 -5.59 10.64 13.47
C LYS A 273 -4.86 11.38 14.59
N GLU A 274 -4.55 10.68 15.66
CA GLU A 274 -3.86 11.21 16.86
C GLU A 274 -2.40 11.60 16.55
N LEU A 275 -1.80 10.93 15.57
CA LEU A 275 -0.43 11.19 15.12
C LEU A 275 -0.37 12.16 13.94
N LEU A 276 -1.49 12.43 13.25
CA LEU A 276 -1.46 13.24 12.05
C LEU A 276 -1.20 14.72 12.38
N THR A 277 -0.12 15.25 11.82
CA THR A 277 0.23 16.68 11.86
C THR A 277 -0.30 17.41 10.61
N ALA A 278 -0.10 16.82 9.43
CA ALA A 278 -0.57 17.37 8.16
C ALA A 278 -0.70 16.25 7.09
N PRO A 279 -1.63 16.43 6.13
CA PRO A 279 -2.70 17.41 6.04
C PRO A 279 -3.93 17.01 6.88
N LEU A 280 -4.41 17.89 7.74
CA LEU A 280 -5.52 17.57 8.68
C LEU A 280 -6.87 17.32 8.00
N TRP A 281 -7.10 17.85 6.79
CA TRP A 281 -8.35 17.60 6.06
C TRP A 281 -8.57 16.12 5.71
N THR A 282 -7.53 15.30 5.71
CA THR A 282 -7.63 13.84 5.48
C THR A 282 -8.25 13.06 6.64
N CYS A 283 -8.37 13.66 7.83
CA CYS A 283 -8.98 13.03 9.00
C CYS A 283 -10.43 12.57 8.75
N ASN A 284 -11.16 13.23 7.84
CA ASN A 284 -12.50 12.81 7.44
C ASN A 284 -12.47 12.03 6.11
N LYS A 285 -11.93 10.80 6.16
CA LYS A 285 -11.74 9.94 4.98
C LYS A 285 -13.01 9.75 4.15
N ARG A 286 -14.19 9.65 4.79
CA ARG A 286 -15.47 9.49 4.07
C ARG A 286 -15.78 10.72 3.23
N GLN A 287 -15.61 11.90 3.80
CA GLN A 287 -15.82 13.18 3.10
C GLN A 287 -14.85 13.31 1.93
N VAL A 288 -13.56 13.04 2.15
CA VAL A 288 -12.53 13.09 1.10
C VAL A 288 -12.89 12.18 -0.07
N LEU A 289 -13.27 10.92 0.19
CA LEU A 289 -13.63 9.98 -0.88
C LEU A 289 -14.91 10.40 -1.63
N ASN A 290 -15.89 10.98 -0.96
CA ASN A 290 -17.09 11.51 -1.59
C ASN A 290 -16.78 12.72 -2.49
N GLN A 291 -15.96 13.64 -2.00
CA GLN A 291 -15.52 14.82 -2.76
C GLN A 291 -14.69 14.42 -3.98
N LEU A 292 -13.78 13.44 -3.85
CA LEU A 292 -13.02 12.86 -4.97
C LEU A 292 -13.95 12.29 -6.05
N GLN A 293 -14.98 11.52 -5.65
CA GLN A 293 -15.93 10.96 -6.62
C GLN A 293 -16.72 12.06 -7.35
N SER A 294 -17.14 13.10 -6.61
CA SER A 294 -17.81 14.27 -7.19
C SER A 294 -16.88 15.00 -8.16
N TYR A 295 -15.64 15.25 -7.75
CA TYR A 295 -14.62 15.90 -8.57
C TYR A 295 -14.38 15.14 -9.88
N PHE A 296 -14.15 13.83 -9.83
CA PHE A 296 -13.95 13.03 -11.02
C PHE A 296 -15.16 13.03 -11.96
N LYS A 297 -16.37 13.07 -11.40
CA LYS A 297 -17.61 13.15 -12.17
C LYS A 297 -17.74 14.52 -12.87
N THR A 298 -17.51 15.60 -12.15
CA THR A 298 -17.65 16.97 -12.65
C THR A 298 -16.62 17.31 -13.74
N HIS A 299 -15.39 16.82 -13.58
CA HIS A 299 -14.29 17.08 -14.53
C HIS A 299 -14.10 15.97 -15.58
N ASP A 300 -15.06 15.03 -15.63
CA ASP A 300 -15.05 13.92 -16.58
C ASP A 300 -13.74 13.12 -16.58
N ILE A 301 -13.22 12.86 -15.37
CA ILE A 301 -11.99 12.09 -15.14
C ILE A 301 -12.35 10.60 -15.03
N TRP A 302 -11.62 9.75 -15.73
CA TRP A 302 -11.64 8.29 -15.55
C TRP A 302 -10.27 7.68 -15.81
N GLN A 303 -10.05 6.51 -15.25
CA GLN A 303 -8.79 5.79 -15.39
C GLN A 303 -8.52 5.46 -16.86
N GLY A 304 -7.31 5.78 -17.30
CA GLY A 304 -6.86 5.52 -18.65
C GLY A 304 -7.39 6.48 -19.72
N LYS A 305 -7.98 7.61 -19.33
CA LYS A 305 -8.45 8.64 -20.28
C LYS A 305 -7.32 9.19 -21.15
N GLU A 306 -6.13 9.31 -20.56
CA GLU A 306 -4.93 9.89 -21.16
C GLU A 306 -3.76 8.89 -21.20
N TYR A 307 -4.07 7.58 -21.10
CA TYR A 307 -3.12 6.48 -21.18
C TYR A 307 -2.72 6.19 -22.63
#